data_dc12c39a14add380b940551bf9c92d1d
#
_entry.id   dc12c39a14add380b940551bf9c92d1d
#
_cell.length_a   1.000
_cell.length_b   1.000
_cell.length_c   1.000
_cell.angle_alpha   90.00
_cell.angle_beta   90.00
_cell.angle_gamma   90.00
#
_symmetry.space_group_name_H-M   'P 1'
#
loop_
_entity.id
_entity.type
_entity.pdbx_description
1 polymer ?
#
loop_
_entity_poly.entity_id
_entity_poly.type
_entity_poly.pdbx_seq_one_letter_code
_entity_poly.pdbx_strand_id
1 'polypeptide(L)'
;APPQPLKRLAKLLRAFGVFFPLLFCEVIPLISIIDYGAGNLQSVEKALRHIGCDCQVTADPAALLAADAAVLPGVGSFGDAMDQLRARGLEQPIHDFVDSGRPFLGICLGLQILFETSEESPGAQGLGLLKGRIVRLPRESGLKIPHIGWNSLALKEGEPLFAGLPQEPYVYFVHSYYLQAQEDVVTATAEYGATIHAAVRKGNLMACQFHPEKSGRVGLQILENFAAMLGKEA
;
A
#
# COMPACT_ATOMS: atom_id res chain seq x y z
N ALA A 1 18.92 -1.02 14.09
CA ALA A 1 19.94 -0.57 15.04
C ALA A 1 21.31 -1.12 14.62
N PRO A 2 22.39 -0.31 14.57
CA PRO A 2 23.68 -0.79 14.12
C PRO A 2 24.19 -1.94 15.02
N PRO A 3 24.90 -2.93 14.44
CA PRO A 3 25.35 -4.10 15.17
C PRO A 3 26.28 -3.73 16.35
N GLN A 4 26.18 -4.50 17.43
CA GLN A 4 26.86 -4.29 18.71
C GLN A 4 28.37 -3.91 18.60
N PRO A 5 29.17 -4.44 17.66
CA PRO A 5 30.58 -4.07 17.54
C PRO A 5 30.80 -2.62 17.15
N LEU A 6 29.96 -2.03 16.33
CA LEU A 6 30.07 -0.62 15.89
C LEU A 6 29.78 0.36 17.03
N LYS A 7 28.84 0.02 17.93
CA LYS A 7 28.57 0.84 19.13
C LYS A 7 29.76 0.86 20.10
N ARG A 8 30.48 -0.25 20.26
CA ARG A 8 31.69 -0.33 21.09
C ARG A 8 32.82 0.49 20.49
N LEU A 9 33.02 0.42 19.17
CA LEU A 9 34.06 1.19 18.47
C LEU A 9 33.82 2.70 18.58
N ALA A 10 32.56 3.14 18.39
CA ALA A 10 32.18 4.55 18.53
C ALA A 10 32.41 5.09 19.95
N LYS A 11 32.24 4.26 20.99
CA LYS A 11 32.49 4.63 22.40
C LYS A 11 33.97 4.76 22.70
N LEU A 12 34.82 3.91 22.11
CA LEU A 12 36.28 3.97 22.23
C LEU A 12 36.85 5.21 21.51
N LEU A 13 36.39 5.51 20.30
CA LEU A 13 36.89 6.67 19.54
C LEU A 13 36.52 8.01 20.18
N ARG A 14 35.36 8.13 20.86
CA ARG A 14 35.02 9.31 21.67
C ARG A 14 35.97 9.52 22.87
N ALA A 15 36.48 8.45 23.45
CA ALA A 15 37.42 8.52 24.59
C ALA A 15 38.80 9.07 24.20
N PHE A 16 39.15 9.03 22.91
CA PHE A 16 40.44 9.52 22.40
C PHE A 16 40.36 10.91 21.74
N GLY A 17 39.24 11.64 21.89
CA GLY A 17 39.12 13.01 21.37
C GLY A 17 39.14 13.14 19.83
N VAL A 18 39.05 12.03 19.11
CA VAL A 18 39.00 12.03 17.65
C VAL A 18 37.57 12.31 17.23
N PHE A 19 37.33 13.56 16.85
CA PHE A 19 36.06 13.97 16.22
C PHE A 19 36.06 13.42 14.79
N PHE A 20 35.70 12.16 14.62
CA PHE A 20 35.31 11.64 13.33
C PHE A 20 33.88 12.13 13.12
N PRO A 21 33.56 12.90 12.05
CA PRO A 21 32.21 13.04 11.63
C PRO A 21 31.76 11.60 11.28
N LEU A 22 31.01 10.95 12.19
CA LEU A 22 30.27 9.77 11.86
C LEU A 22 29.40 10.19 10.67
N LEU A 23 29.83 9.82 9.45
CA LEU A 23 28.93 9.68 8.33
C LEU A 23 27.85 8.73 8.86
N PHE A 24 26.79 9.31 9.42
CA PHE A 24 25.49 8.65 9.43
C PHE A 24 25.18 8.46 7.95
N CYS A 25 25.56 7.33 7.41
CA CYS A 25 24.91 6.82 6.24
C CYS A 25 23.44 6.67 6.68
N GLU A 26 22.64 7.73 6.47
CA GLU A 26 21.20 7.62 6.60
C GLU A 26 20.86 6.52 5.61
N VAL A 27 20.54 5.33 6.14
CA VAL A 27 20.03 4.23 5.33
C VAL A 27 18.71 4.74 4.82
N ILE A 28 18.67 5.15 3.55
CA ILE A 28 17.44 5.58 2.89
C ILE A 28 16.53 4.35 2.88
N PRO A 29 15.33 4.44 3.49
CA PRO A 29 14.44 3.30 3.54
C PRO A 29 14.05 2.83 2.14
N LEU A 30 14.14 1.54 1.88
CA LEU A 30 13.83 0.92 0.59
C LEU A 30 12.39 0.45 0.56
N ILE A 31 11.63 0.88 -0.45
CA ILE A 31 10.27 0.42 -0.72
C ILE A 31 10.29 -0.64 -1.82
N SER A 32 9.80 -1.86 -1.56
CA SER A 32 9.60 -2.87 -2.59
C SER A 32 8.22 -2.74 -3.22
N ILE A 33 8.18 -2.57 -4.55
CA ILE A 33 6.97 -2.62 -5.37
C ILE A 33 6.85 -4.05 -5.89
N ILE A 34 5.80 -4.76 -5.48
CA ILE A 34 5.62 -6.18 -5.76
C ILE A 34 5.20 -6.38 -7.21
N ASP A 35 6.03 -7.08 -7.99
CA ASP A 35 5.75 -7.48 -9.37
C ASP A 35 5.29 -8.93 -9.43
N TYR A 36 3.98 -9.12 -9.50
CA TYR A 36 3.41 -10.44 -9.77
C TYR A 36 2.93 -10.61 -11.23
N GLY A 37 3.33 -9.72 -12.15
CA GLY A 37 3.00 -9.76 -13.57
C GLY A 37 1.78 -8.92 -13.96
N ALA A 38 1.17 -8.21 -13.01
CA ALA A 38 0.08 -7.28 -13.26
C ALA A 38 0.30 -5.99 -12.47
N GLY A 39 -0.18 -4.88 -12.99
CA GLY A 39 -0.11 -3.60 -12.29
C GLY A 39 0.54 -2.49 -13.12
N ASN A 40 0.24 -1.26 -12.74
CA ASN A 40 0.88 -0.07 -13.31
C ASN A 40 2.17 0.26 -12.53
N LEU A 41 3.10 -0.70 -12.51
CA LEU A 41 4.34 -0.66 -11.71
C LEU A 41 5.13 0.62 -11.96
N GLN A 42 5.29 1.01 -13.25
CA GLN A 42 6.07 2.19 -13.63
C GLN A 42 5.49 3.51 -13.08
N SER A 43 4.17 3.65 -13.03
CA SER A 43 3.54 4.86 -12.50
C SER A 43 3.72 4.96 -10.99
N VAL A 44 3.60 3.85 -10.27
CA VAL A 44 3.85 3.79 -8.83
C VAL A 44 5.32 4.07 -8.53
N GLU A 45 6.25 3.44 -9.25
CA GLU A 45 7.69 3.68 -9.12
C GLU A 45 8.04 5.16 -9.37
N LYS A 46 7.53 5.75 -10.46
CA LYS A 46 7.77 7.17 -10.77
C LYS A 46 7.21 8.09 -9.69
N ALA A 47 6.04 7.80 -9.14
CA ALA A 47 5.44 8.61 -8.08
C ALA A 47 6.27 8.53 -6.79
N LEU A 48 6.71 7.33 -6.37
CA LEU A 48 7.56 7.15 -5.19
C LEU A 48 8.92 7.85 -5.36
N ARG A 49 9.57 7.69 -6.52
CA ARG A 49 10.83 8.40 -6.81
C ARG A 49 10.66 9.91 -6.86
N HIS A 50 9.52 10.40 -7.37
CA HIS A 50 9.23 11.83 -7.43
C HIS A 50 9.15 12.48 -6.05
N ILE A 51 8.65 11.76 -5.05
CA ILE A 51 8.61 12.21 -3.65
C ILE A 51 9.91 11.90 -2.87
N GLY A 52 10.97 11.43 -3.56
CA GLY A 52 12.29 11.21 -2.99
C GLY A 52 12.49 9.86 -2.31
N CYS A 53 11.59 8.89 -2.48
CA CYS A 53 11.77 7.55 -1.93
C CYS A 53 12.72 6.72 -2.79
N ASP A 54 13.56 5.90 -2.13
CA ASP A 54 14.23 4.79 -2.80
C ASP A 54 13.27 3.61 -2.94
N CYS A 55 13.18 3.05 -4.15
CA CYS A 55 12.27 1.96 -4.43
C CYS A 55 12.79 1.02 -5.51
N GLN A 56 12.42 -0.26 -5.41
CA GLN A 56 12.70 -1.30 -6.38
C GLN A 56 11.43 -2.03 -6.78
N VAL A 57 11.33 -2.43 -8.04
CA VAL A 57 10.32 -3.35 -8.52
C VAL A 57 10.89 -4.76 -8.42
N THR A 58 10.21 -5.67 -7.75
CA THR A 58 10.73 -7.02 -7.51
C THR A 58 9.64 -8.09 -7.53
N ALA A 59 9.97 -9.25 -8.12
CA ALA A 59 9.25 -10.51 -8.01
C ALA A 59 9.95 -11.51 -7.09
N ASP A 60 11.10 -11.13 -6.50
CA ASP A 60 11.89 -11.98 -5.63
C ASP A 60 11.39 -11.88 -4.17
N PRO A 61 10.95 -13.00 -3.57
CA PRO A 61 10.55 -13.05 -2.18
C PRO A 61 11.61 -12.55 -1.20
N ALA A 62 12.88 -12.85 -1.44
CA ALA A 62 13.97 -12.42 -0.56
C ALA A 62 14.16 -10.91 -0.60
N ALA A 63 14.09 -10.30 -1.79
CA ALA A 63 14.16 -8.85 -1.96
C ALA A 63 12.96 -8.15 -1.33
N LEU A 64 11.74 -8.72 -1.43
CA LEU A 64 10.56 -8.23 -0.73
C LEU A 64 10.77 -8.23 0.77
N LEU A 65 11.19 -9.36 1.34
CA LEU A 65 11.38 -9.52 2.79
C LEU A 65 12.55 -8.69 3.35
N ALA A 66 13.46 -8.22 2.50
CA ALA A 66 14.57 -7.35 2.91
C ALA A 66 14.19 -5.86 2.94
N ALA A 67 13.09 -5.45 2.32
CA ALA A 67 12.68 -4.05 2.21
C ALA A 67 12.11 -3.49 3.54
N ASP A 68 12.12 -2.16 3.69
CA ASP A 68 11.57 -1.46 4.86
C ASP A 68 10.06 -1.22 4.74
N ALA A 69 9.53 -1.17 3.52
CA ALA A 69 8.10 -1.12 3.23
C ALA A 69 7.79 -1.84 1.92
N ALA A 70 6.51 -2.18 1.72
CA ALA A 70 6.05 -2.79 0.48
C ALA A 70 4.81 -2.10 -0.08
N VAL A 71 4.73 -2.05 -1.42
CA VAL A 71 3.56 -1.62 -2.15
C VAL A 71 3.10 -2.76 -3.05
N LEU A 72 1.82 -3.11 -2.98
CA LEU A 72 1.15 -4.10 -3.82
C LEU A 72 0.20 -3.38 -4.77
N PRO A 73 0.64 -2.95 -5.95
CA PRO A 73 -0.24 -2.40 -6.97
C PRO A 73 -0.96 -3.53 -7.69
N GLY A 74 -2.09 -3.22 -8.34
CA GLY A 74 -2.75 -4.22 -9.15
C GLY A 74 -3.72 -3.62 -10.16
N VAL A 75 -3.81 -4.28 -11.32
CA VAL A 75 -4.82 -4.07 -12.36
C VAL A 75 -5.22 -5.42 -12.94
N GLY A 76 -6.41 -5.50 -13.55
CA GLY A 76 -6.93 -6.76 -14.10
C GLY A 76 -7.97 -7.39 -13.20
N SER A 77 -8.12 -8.71 -13.22
CA SER A 77 -9.13 -9.44 -12.46
C SER A 77 -8.56 -10.01 -11.16
N PHE A 78 -9.45 -10.17 -10.16
CA PHE A 78 -9.12 -10.73 -8.85
C PHE A 78 -8.50 -12.14 -8.95
N GLY A 79 -9.12 -13.03 -9.73
CA GLY A 79 -8.66 -14.42 -9.87
C GLY A 79 -7.29 -14.50 -10.54
N ASP A 80 -7.11 -13.80 -11.68
CA ASP A 80 -5.83 -13.80 -12.41
C ASP A 80 -4.68 -13.26 -11.53
N ALA A 81 -4.96 -12.23 -10.73
CA ALA A 81 -3.97 -11.67 -9.81
C ALA A 81 -3.52 -12.69 -8.76
N MET A 82 -4.47 -13.40 -8.14
CA MET A 82 -4.17 -14.43 -7.14
C MET A 82 -3.43 -15.62 -7.75
N ASP A 83 -3.81 -16.07 -8.96
CA ASP A 83 -3.12 -17.14 -9.66
C ASP A 83 -1.67 -16.77 -9.98
N GLN A 84 -1.42 -15.54 -10.41
CA GLN A 84 -0.08 -15.06 -10.68
C GLN A 84 0.77 -14.90 -9.41
N LEU A 85 0.21 -14.40 -8.32
CA LEU A 85 0.89 -14.35 -7.02
C LEU A 85 1.31 -15.74 -6.55
N ARG A 86 0.40 -16.72 -6.64
CA ARG A 86 0.67 -18.12 -6.28
C ARG A 86 1.72 -18.76 -7.18
N ALA A 87 1.61 -18.56 -8.49
CA ALA A 87 2.57 -19.10 -9.46
C ALA A 87 4.00 -18.59 -9.23
N ARG A 88 4.15 -17.38 -8.65
CA ARG A 88 5.45 -16.77 -8.32
C ARG A 88 5.89 -17.04 -6.88
N GLY A 89 5.10 -17.76 -6.09
CA GLY A 89 5.40 -18.04 -4.69
C GLY A 89 5.40 -16.80 -3.78
N LEU A 90 4.63 -15.75 -4.13
CA LEU A 90 4.60 -14.47 -3.42
C LEU A 90 3.54 -14.42 -2.32
N GLU A 91 2.59 -15.36 -2.27
CA GLU A 91 1.50 -15.36 -1.29
C GLU A 91 2.03 -15.39 0.15
N GLN A 92 2.83 -16.41 0.51
CA GLN A 92 3.39 -16.51 1.85
C GLN A 92 4.36 -15.36 2.19
N PRO A 93 5.30 -14.93 1.31
CA PRO A 93 6.13 -13.76 1.56
C PRO A 93 5.36 -12.46 1.83
N ILE A 94 4.18 -12.26 1.23
CA ILE A 94 3.32 -11.11 1.53
C ILE A 94 2.76 -11.23 2.95
N HIS A 95 2.28 -12.41 3.38
CA HIS A 95 1.85 -12.64 4.76
C HIS A 95 2.99 -12.37 5.75
N ASP A 96 4.16 -12.95 5.53
CA ASP A 96 5.34 -12.78 6.39
C ASP A 96 5.75 -11.30 6.49
N PHE A 97 5.65 -10.56 5.36
CA PHE A 97 5.95 -9.14 5.34
C PHE A 97 4.96 -8.33 6.18
N VAL A 98 3.66 -8.58 6.02
CA VAL A 98 2.61 -7.89 6.80
C VAL A 98 2.76 -8.21 8.29
N ASP A 99 3.00 -9.47 8.63
CA ASP A 99 3.19 -9.93 10.02
C ASP A 99 4.45 -9.35 10.67
N SER A 100 5.43 -8.91 9.87
CA SER A 100 6.62 -8.24 10.38
C SER A 100 6.37 -6.85 10.98
N GLY A 101 5.17 -6.28 10.82
CA GLY A 101 4.81 -4.94 11.29
C GLY A 101 5.33 -3.80 10.42
N ARG A 102 6.05 -4.09 9.31
CA ARG A 102 6.52 -3.07 8.38
C ARG A 102 5.37 -2.50 7.53
N PRO A 103 5.43 -1.21 7.14
CA PRO A 103 4.37 -0.57 6.36
C PRO A 103 4.10 -1.29 5.04
N PHE A 104 2.83 -1.58 4.78
CA PHE A 104 2.35 -2.22 3.56
C PHE A 104 1.19 -1.43 2.97
N LEU A 105 1.24 -1.16 1.65
CA LEU A 105 0.20 -0.42 0.93
C LEU A 105 -0.34 -1.20 -0.27
N GLY A 106 -1.61 -1.62 -0.22
CA GLY A 106 -2.34 -2.14 -1.38
C GLY A 106 -2.97 -1.02 -2.21
N ILE A 107 -2.84 -1.07 -3.56
CA ILE A 107 -3.41 -0.06 -4.46
C ILE A 107 -4.35 -0.73 -5.47
N CYS A 108 -5.61 -0.28 -5.52
CA CYS A 108 -6.67 -0.70 -6.43
C CYS A 108 -6.94 -2.21 -6.33
N LEU A 109 -6.58 -3.03 -7.31
CA LEU A 109 -6.71 -4.48 -7.21
C LEU A 109 -5.86 -5.04 -6.04
N GLY A 110 -4.74 -4.38 -5.72
CA GLY A 110 -3.93 -4.70 -4.54
C GLY A 110 -4.70 -4.56 -3.22
N LEU A 111 -5.64 -3.60 -3.10
CA LEU A 111 -6.59 -3.57 -1.99
C LEU A 111 -7.50 -4.79 -2.02
N GLN A 112 -8.07 -5.09 -3.19
CA GLN A 112 -9.12 -6.12 -3.30
C GLN A 112 -8.61 -7.50 -2.92
N ILE A 113 -7.43 -7.90 -3.39
CA ILE A 113 -6.84 -9.21 -3.14
C ILE A 113 -6.36 -9.41 -1.68
N LEU A 114 -6.32 -8.37 -0.84
CA LEU A 114 -6.09 -8.51 0.60
C LEU A 114 -7.27 -9.18 1.32
N PHE A 115 -8.45 -9.17 0.71
CA PHE A 115 -9.69 -9.72 1.27
C PHE A 115 -9.91 -11.18 0.85
N GLU A 116 -11.03 -11.78 1.30
CA GLU A 116 -11.25 -13.23 1.21
C GLU A 116 -11.75 -13.66 -0.17
N THR A 117 -12.75 -12.95 -0.74
CA THR A 117 -13.47 -13.40 -1.95
C THR A 117 -13.89 -12.24 -2.85
N SER A 118 -14.19 -12.56 -4.11
CA SER A 118 -14.68 -11.59 -5.08
C SER A 118 -15.79 -12.15 -5.96
N GLU A 119 -16.83 -11.36 -6.19
CA GLU A 119 -17.89 -11.68 -7.18
C GLU A 119 -17.36 -11.65 -8.62
N GLU A 120 -16.22 -10.98 -8.86
CA GLU A 120 -15.56 -10.96 -10.17
C GLU A 120 -15.04 -12.34 -10.58
N SER A 121 -14.56 -13.12 -9.60
CA SER A 121 -13.91 -14.40 -9.82
C SER A 121 -14.47 -15.43 -8.84
N PRO A 122 -15.70 -15.96 -9.06
CA PRO A 122 -16.32 -16.92 -8.16
C PRO A 122 -15.43 -18.15 -7.92
N GLY A 123 -15.20 -18.48 -6.65
CA GLY A 123 -14.34 -19.59 -6.25
C GLY A 123 -12.86 -19.23 -6.03
N ALA A 124 -12.39 -18.09 -6.52
CA ALA A 124 -11.06 -17.61 -6.20
C ALA A 124 -11.00 -17.10 -4.76
N GLN A 125 -9.92 -17.45 -4.05
CA GLN A 125 -9.63 -16.98 -2.70
C GLN A 125 -8.55 -15.91 -2.78
N GLY A 126 -8.74 -14.80 -2.06
CA GLY A 126 -7.73 -13.76 -1.89
C GLY A 126 -6.69 -14.13 -0.84
N LEU A 127 -5.89 -13.16 -0.43
CA LEU A 127 -4.88 -13.33 0.63
C LEU A 127 -5.51 -13.55 2.02
N GLY A 128 -6.76 -13.11 2.25
CA GLY A 128 -7.45 -13.31 3.52
C GLY A 128 -6.81 -12.57 4.71
N LEU A 129 -5.98 -11.56 4.47
CA LEU A 129 -5.37 -10.71 5.50
C LEU A 129 -6.40 -9.84 6.22
N LEU A 130 -7.48 -9.50 5.52
CA LEU A 130 -8.61 -8.73 6.01
C LEU A 130 -9.93 -9.45 5.72
N LYS A 131 -10.93 -9.25 6.60
CA LYS A 131 -12.25 -9.87 6.45
C LYS A 131 -13.18 -8.99 5.63
N GLY A 132 -13.78 -9.60 4.63
CA GLY A 132 -14.72 -8.94 3.73
C GLY A 132 -14.71 -9.54 2.34
N ARG A 133 -15.51 -8.97 1.47
CA ARG A 133 -15.66 -9.44 0.10
C ARG A 133 -15.67 -8.28 -0.89
N ILE A 134 -15.32 -8.59 -2.11
CA ILE A 134 -15.35 -7.65 -3.24
C ILE A 134 -16.63 -7.92 -4.03
N VAL A 135 -17.46 -6.89 -4.18
CA VAL A 135 -18.77 -6.98 -4.84
C VAL A 135 -18.84 -6.04 -6.04
N ARG A 136 -19.74 -6.34 -6.96
CA ARG A 136 -19.96 -5.49 -8.14
C ARG A 136 -20.69 -4.21 -7.78
N LEU A 137 -20.33 -3.10 -8.44
CA LEU A 137 -21.09 -1.85 -8.37
C LEU A 137 -22.54 -2.07 -8.83
N PRO A 138 -23.54 -1.48 -8.12
CA PRO A 138 -24.96 -1.68 -8.41
C PRO A 138 -25.33 -1.04 -9.76
N ARG A 139 -25.97 -1.81 -10.65
CA ARG A 139 -26.41 -1.35 -11.97
C ARG A 139 -27.62 -0.41 -11.87
N GLU A 140 -28.41 -0.61 -10.85
CA GLU A 140 -29.68 0.12 -10.60
C GLU A 140 -29.45 1.59 -10.24
N SER A 141 -28.22 1.97 -9.92
CA SER A 141 -27.83 3.36 -9.63
C SER A 141 -27.96 4.31 -10.81
N GLY A 142 -28.06 3.77 -12.06
CA GLY A 142 -28.05 4.57 -13.29
C GLY A 142 -26.69 5.18 -13.64
N LEU A 143 -25.67 4.93 -12.83
CA LEU A 143 -24.30 5.40 -13.05
C LEU A 143 -23.54 4.47 -14.01
N LYS A 144 -22.54 5.02 -14.69
CA LYS A 144 -21.69 4.21 -15.59
C LYS A 144 -20.81 3.24 -14.78
N ILE A 145 -20.71 2.00 -15.24
CA ILE A 145 -19.77 1.01 -14.74
C ILE A 145 -18.82 0.67 -15.89
N PRO A 146 -17.50 0.76 -15.64
CA PRO A 146 -16.80 1.03 -14.36
C PRO A 146 -16.92 2.49 -13.87
N HIS A 147 -16.76 2.69 -12.55
CA HIS A 147 -16.48 3.99 -11.95
C HIS A 147 -15.12 4.47 -12.43
N ILE A 148 -15.11 5.42 -13.36
CA ILE A 148 -13.88 5.99 -13.94
C ILE A 148 -13.93 7.50 -13.76
N GLY A 149 -12.92 8.06 -13.10
CA GLY A 149 -12.76 9.48 -12.93
C GLY A 149 -12.44 9.90 -11.50
N TRP A 150 -12.56 11.20 -11.29
CA TRP A 150 -12.29 11.82 -10.00
C TRP A 150 -13.53 11.80 -9.12
N ASN A 151 -13.34 11.43 -7.86
CA ASN A 151 -14.39 11.45 -6.85
C ASN A 151 -13.81 11.88 -5.50
N SER A 152 -14.63 12.48 -4.65
CA SER A 152 -14.22 12.93 -3.33
C SER A 152 -14.22 11.78 -2.31
N LEU A 153 -13.38 11.92 -1.30
CA LEU A 153 -13.32 11.01 -0.15
C LEU A 153 -13.94 11.66 1.08
N ALA A 154 -14.75 10.90 1.80
CA ALA A 154 -15.08 11.16 3.19
C ALA A 154 -14.05 10.43 4.06
N LEU A 155 -13.24 11.18 4.81
CA LEU A 155 -12.10 10.65 5.58
C LEU A 155 -12.49 10.37 7.04
N LYS A 156 -11.97 9.27 7.60
CA LYS A 156 -11.98 9.03 9.05
C LYS A 156 -11.01 10.00 9.71
N GLU A 157 -11.45 10.68 10.75
CA GLU A 157 -10.62 11.64 11.49
C GLU A 157 -9.39 10.98 12.12
N GLY A 158 -8.26 11.68 12.08
CA GLY A 158 -7.01 11.22 12.69
C GLY A 158 -6.27 10.12 11.92
N GLU A 159 -6.72 9.77 10.70
CA GLU A 159 -6.04 8.74 9.90
C GLU A 159 -4.71 9.25 9.32
N PRO A 160 -3.56 8.66 9.71
CA PRO A 160 -2.25 9.16 9.31
C PRO A 160 -2.01 9.18 7.80
N LEU A 161 -2.58 8.22 7.05
CA LEU A 161 -2.43 8.17 5.59
C LEU A 161 -3.00 9.42 4.90
N PHE A 162 -3.96 10.09 5.53
CA PHE A 162 -4.65 11.27 5.00
C PHE A 162 -4.28 12.57 5.70
N ALA A 163 -3.20 12.57 6.50
CA ALA A 163 -2.74 13.76 7.20
C ALA A 163 -2.44 14.91 6.23
N GLY A 164 -2.93 16.12 6.57
CA GLY A 164 -2.68 17.33 5.78
C GLY A 164 -3.47 17.45 4.47
N LEU A 165 -4.38 16.51 4.18
CA LEU A 165 -5.27 16.64 3.03
C LEU A 165 -6.40 17.64 3.30
N PRO A 166 -7.01 18.22 2.25
CA PRO A 166 -8.24 19.01 2.38
C PRO A 166 -9.39 18.14 2.90
N GLN A 167 -10.46 18.78 3.39
CA GLN A 167 -11.61 18.10 3.99
C GLN A 167 -12.31 17.13 3.01
N GLU A 168 -12.37 17.49 1.72
CA GLU A 168 -12.93 16.66 0.63
C GLU A 168 -11.87 16.46 -0.47
N PRO A 169 -10.88 15.59 -0.26
CA PRO A 169 -9.85 15.37 -1.25
C PRO A 169 -10.41 14.56 -2.43
N TYR A 170 -10.12 15.01 -3.66
CA TYR A 170 -10.47 14.29 -4.88
C TYR A 170 -9.33 13.36 -5.30
N VAL A 171 -9.69 12.11 -5.62
CA VAL A 171 -8.77 11.07 -6.09
C VAL A 171 -9.32 10.36 -7.32
N TYR A 172 -8.44 9.69 -8.08
CA TYR A 172 -8.79 9.02 -9.33
C TYR A 172 -9.15 7.55 -9.10
N PHE A 173 -10.35 7.17 -9.53
CA PHE A 173 -10.89 5.81 -9.51
C PHE A 173 -10.96 5.20 -10.91
N VAL A 174 -10.79 3.88 -10.98
CA VAL A 174 -11.09 3.07 -12.17
C VAL A 174 -11.38 1.63 -11.71
N HIS A 175 -12.65 1.32 -11.40
CA HIS A 175 -13.03 -0.02 -10.92
C HIS A 175 -14.51 -0.33 -11.20
N SER A 176 -14.82 -1.63 -11.36
CA SER A 176 -16.20 -2.15 -11.48
C SER A 176 -16.67 -2.88 -10.23
N TYR A 177 -15.70 -3.28 -9.38
CA TYR A 177 -15.92 -3.99 -8.13
C TYR A 177 -15.35 -3.18 -6.99
N TYR A 178 -15.94 -3.30 -5.80
CA TYR A 178 -15.54 -2.55 -4.63
C TYR A 178 -15.65 -3.38 -3.35
N LEU A 179 -14.96 -2.95 -2.33
CA LEU A 179 -14.91 -3.61 -1.05
C LEU A 179 -16.19 -3.41 -0.23
N GLN A 180 -16.67 -4.50 0.37
CA GLN A 180 -17.55 -4.54 1.54
C GLN A 180 -16.78 -5.17 2.70
N ALA A 181 -16.12 -4.33 3.52
CA ALA A 181 -15.40 -4.79 4.70
C ALA A 181 -16.36 -5.33 5.76
N GLN A 182 -15.95 -6.38 6.47
CA GLN A 182 -16.71 -7.03 7.54
C GLN A 182 -16.04 -6.84 8.92
N GLU A 183 -15.05 -5.96 8.99
CA GLU A 183 -14.39 -5.54 10.25
C GLU A 183 -14.19 -4.00 10.23
N ASP A 184 -13.93 -3.40 11.39
CA ASP A 184 -13.73 -1.94 11.52
C ASP A 184 -12.33 -1.51 11.06
N VAL A 185 -12.13 -1.52 9.76
CA VAL A 185 -10.85 -1.15 9.12
C VAL A 185 -10.97 0.02 8.14
N VAL A 186 -12.21 0.48 7.87
CA VAL A 186 -12.46 1.50 6.85
C VAL A 186 -11.97 2.86 7.34
N THR A 187 -11.13 3.50 6.54
CA THR A 187 -10.51 4.81 6.84
C THR A 187 -10.94 5.92 5.89
N ALA A 188 -11.50 5.57 4.74
CA ALA A 188 -12.15 6.52 3.85
C ALA A 188 -13.25 5.85 3.04
N THR A 189 -14.29 6.63 2.71
CA THR A 189 -15.38 6.22 1.82
C THR A 189 -15.54 7.19 0.66
N ALA A 190 -16.20 6.73 -0.41
CA ALA A 190 -16.64 7.56 -1.52
C ALA A 190 -18.05 7.11 -1.94
N GLU A 191 -18.88 8.04 -2.45
CA GLU A 191 -20.22 7.73 -2.91
C GLU A 191 -20.26 7.55 -4.42
N TYR A 192 -20.68 6.35 -4.88
CA TYR A 192 -20.89 6.06 -6.31
C TYR A 192 -21.97 5.00 -6.51
N GLY A 193 -23.23 5.40 -6.36
CA GLY A 193 -24.38 4.48 -6.39
C GLY A 193 -24.43 3.49 -5.21
N ALA A 194 -23.39 3.46 -4.44
CA ALA A 194 -23.20 2.78 -3.15
C ALA A 194 -22.09 3.49 -2.38
N THR A 195 -22.06 3.29 -1.07
CA THR A 195 -20.93 3.72 -0.25
C THR A 195 -19.74 2.79 -0.50
N ILE A 196 -18.73 3.30 -1.21
CA ILE A 196 -17.52 2.58 -1.54
C ILE A 196 -16.56 2.66 -0.35
N HIS A 197 -16.13 1.54 0.22
CA HIS A 197 -15.03 1.49 1.18
C HIS A 197 -13.72 1.76 0.43
N ALA A 198 -13.37 3.05 0.33
CA ALA A 198 -12.33 3.53 -0.57
C ALA A 198 -10.92 3.35 -0.02
N ALA A 199 -10.76 3.27 1.29
CA ALA A 199 -9.49 2.93 1.92
C ALA A 199 -9.70 2.20 3.26
N VAL A 200 -8.71 1.41 3.62
CA VAL A 200 -8.70 0.61 4.85
C VAL A 200 -7.34 0.67 5.53
N ARG A 201 -7.34 0.44 6.86
CA ARG A 201 -6.11 0.25 7.65
C ARG A 201 -6.33 -0.74 8.79
N LYS A 202 -5.36 -1.64 8.99
CA LYS A 202 -5.24 -2.52 10.16
C LYS A 202 -3.77 -2.58 10.57
N GLY A 203 -3.43 -1.82 11.60
CA GLY A 203 -2.04 -1.66 12.02
C GLY A 203 -1.15 -1.07 10.92
N ASN A 204 -0.16 -1.83 10.49
CA ASN A 204 0.79 -1.50 9.41
C ASN A 204 0.25 -1.75 7.99
N LEU A 205 -0.83 -2.50 7.86
CA LEU A 205 -1.47 -2.82 6.59
C LEU A 205 -2.47 -1.73 6.20
N MET A 206 -2.19 -1.04 5.11
CA MET A 206 -3.04 0.00 4.52
C MET A 206 -3.39 -0.38 3.09
N ALA A 207 -4.56 0.06 2.61
CA ALA A 207 -4.87 -0.08 1.20
C ALA A 207 -5.90 0.93 0.72
N CYS A 208 -5.90 1.24 -0.57
CA CYS A 208 -6.84 2.16 -1.21
C CYS A 208 -7.36 1.60 -2.55
N GLN A 209 -8.65 1.85 -2.84
CA GLN A 209 -9.29 1.47 -4.10
C GLN A 209 -8.94 2.41 -5.25
N PHE A 210 -8.63 3.65 -4.94
CA PHE A 210 -8.19 4.65 -5.91
C PHE A 210 -6.70 4.50 -6.22
N HIS A 211 -6.25 5.26 -7.21
CA HIS A 211 -4.87 5.30 -7.66
C HIS A 211 -4.15 6.56 -7.16
N PRO A 212 -3.42 6.53 -6.04
CA PRO A 212 -2.71 7.72 -5.56
C PRO A 212 -1.68 8.21 -6.59
N GLU A 213 -1.02 7.32 -7.33
CA GLU A 213 -0.05 7.67 -8.38
C GLU A 213 -0.68 8.40 -9.59
N LYS A 214 -2.03 8.44 -9.66
CA LYS A 214 -2.81 9.17 -10.68
C LYS A 214 -3.63 10.31 -10.11
N SER A 215 -3.54 10.56 -8.81
CA SER A 215 -4.41 11.50 -8.08
C SER A 215 -3.76 12.87 -7.84
N GLY A 216 -2.78 13.25 -8.68
CA GLY A 216 -2.14 14.56 -8.63
C GLY A 216 -1.50 14.86 -7.27
N ARG A 217 -1.63 16.10 -6.78
CA ARG A 217 -1.04 16.52 -5.50
C ARG A 217 -1.61 15.77 -4.29
N VAL A 218 -2.92 15.49 -4.29
CA VAL A 218 -3.57 14.72 -3.22
C VAL A 218 -2.96 13.33 -3.15
N GLY A 219 -2.81 12.66 -4.29
CA GLY A 219 -2.21 11.34 -4.34
C GLY A 219 -0.73 11.32 -3.93
N LEU A 220 0.06 12.31 -4.33
CA LEU A 220 1.45 12.44 -3.89
C LEU A 220 1.54 12.64 -2.38
N GLN A 221 0.68 13.49 -1.78
CA GLN A 221 0.63 13.66 -0.33
C GLN A 221 0.28 12.36 0.40
N ILE A 222 -0.61 11.52 -0.14
CA ILE A 222 -0.92 10.20 0.42
C ILE A 222 0.31 9.30 0.40
N LEU A 223 1.07 9.29 -0.72
CA LEU A 223 2.30 8.52 -0.81
C LEU A 223 3.42 9.06 0.11
N GLU A 224 3.53 10.38 0.28
CA GLU A 224 4.43 11.02 1.23
C GLU A 224 4.07 10.63 2.68
N ASN A 225 2.78 10.62 3.02
CA ASN A 225 2.30 10.18 4.34
C ASN A 225 2.62 8.71 4.59
N PHE A 226 2.47 7.83 3.58
CA PHE A 226 2.89 6.43 3.66
C PHE A 226 4.40 6.32 3.90
N ALA A 227 5.20 7.04 3.11
CA ALA A 227 6.66 7.05 3.26
C ALA A 227 7.11 7.59 4.61
N ALA A 228 6.40 8.55 5.20
CA ALA A 228 6.69 9.10 6.53
C ALA A 228 6.46 8.11 7.69
N MET A 229 5.87 6.94 7.42
CA MET A 229 5.72 5.86 8.39
C MET A 229 6.95 4.94 8.44
N LEU A 230 7.85 5.02 7.45
CA LEU A 230 9.08 4.23 7.42
C LEU A 230 10.02 4.65 8.56
N GLY A 231 10.54 3.66 9.29
CA GLY A 231 11.46 3.90 10.39
C GLY A 231 10.83 4.39 11.70
N LYS A 232 9.52 4.52 11.78
CA LYS A 232 8.80 4.72 13.05
C LYS A 232 8.51 3.33 13.65
N GLU A 233 9.04 3.08 14.84
CA GLU A 233 8.62 1.92 15.65
C GLU A 233 7.10 2.07 15.93
N ALA A 234 6.33 1.00 15.68
CA ALA A 234 4.90 0.94 15.92
C ALA A 234 4.56 0.88 17.41
#